data_f90a7a4f129386376c11803958edd406
#
_entry.id   f90a7a4f129386376c11803958edd406
#
_cell.length_a   1.000
_cell.length_b   1.000
_cell.length_c   1.000
_cell.angle_alpha   90.00
_cell.angle_beta   90.00
_cell.angle_gamma   90.00
#
_symmetry.space_group_name_H-M   'P 1'
#
loop_
_entity.id
_entity.type
_entity.pdbx_description
1 polymer ?
#
loop_
_entity_poly.entity_id
_entity_poly.type
_entity_poly.pdbx_seq_one_letter_code
_entity_poly.pdbx_strand_id
1 'polypeptide(L)'
;EGPCRALIGGMAYDFYAGTPALLRLEEPVKLWSPEEPQLYDLSLALGEDRVESYFAMRSFSVEADSEGKKRLFLNGKPYFHNGLLDQGWWPDGLYTAPSDEALRFDIETAKAMGFNMLRKHVKVEPLRWYYHCDRLGMLVWQDMPNGGGTYNPAVISAPLLTGWHMKDNKYGAFGRRDERGRIQFLRELREMVTELYNCPCIAMWVPFNEGWGQFDAERCAAAILEIDATRTIDHASGWHDQGIGDIKSLHVYFDDYRYSPDKKGRCVVLSEFGGYAWAAEDHVSEQKPFGYKKFKTADELRRGITLLYDGQIRPACRSG
;
A
#
# COMPACT_ATOMS: atom_id res chain seq x y z
N GLU A 1 10.93 -31.31 14.11
CA GLU A 1 10.71 -30.73 15.45
C GLU A 1 11.98 -30.86 16.28
N GLY A 2 12.43 -29.78 16.96
CA GLY A 2 13.65 -29.82 17.75
C GLY A 2 13.94 -28.46 18.40
N PRO A 3 14.99 -28.39 19.25
CA PRO A 3 15.40 -27.16 19.88
C PRO A 3 15.94 -26.19 18.83
N CYS A 4 15.43 -24.96 18.86
CA CYS A 4 15.85 -23.85 18.03
C CYS A 4 16.53 -22.80 18.88
N ARG A 5 17.43 -22.04 18.24
CA ARG A 5 18.06 -20.86 18.84
C ARG A 5 17.91 -19.68 17.90
N ALA A 6 17.41 -18.57 18.44
CA ALA A 6 17.44 -17.27 17.78
C ALA A 6 18.57 -16.42 18.38
N LEU A 7 19.30 -15.69 17.52
CA LEU A 7 20.26 -14.66 17.90
C LEU A 7 19.75 -13.32 17.42
N ILE A 8 19.59 -12.37 18.35
CA ILE A 8 19.13 -11.00 18.09
C ILE A 8 20.00 -10.05 18.87
N GLY A 9 20.72 -9.14 18.18
CA GLY A 9 21.58 -8.16 18.84
C GLY A 9 22.66 -8.78 19.74
N GLY A 10 23.12 -10.00 19.43
CA GLY A 10 24.10 -10.74 20.23
C GLY A 10 23.50 -11.55 21.38
N MET A 11 22.19 -11.46 21.63
CA MET A 11 21.50 -12.26 22.65
C MET A 11 20.90 -13.53 22.05
N ALA A 12 20.99 -14.63 22.79
CA ALA A 12 20.46 -15.93 22.39
C ALA A 12 19.15 -16.23 23.11
N TYR A 13 18.17 -16.71 22.35
CA TYR A 13 16.86 -17.16 22.82
C TYR A 13 16.64 -18.62 22.38
N ASP A 14 16.43 -19.51 23.32
CA ASP A 14 16.17 -20.92 23.03
C ASP A 14 14.66 -21.18 23.06
N PHE A 15 14.16 -21.90 22.07
CA PHE A 15 12.74 -22.30 21.93
C PHE A 15 12.61 -23.59 21.13
N TYR A 16 11.40 -24.10 20.91
CA TYR A 16 11.15 -25.31 20.14
C TYR A 16 10.48 -25.00 18.80
N ALA A 17 10.98 -25.58 17.72
CA ALA A 17 10.37 -25.49 16.40
C ALA A 17 8.95 -26.06 16.41
N GLY A 18 8.03 -25.40 15.70
CA GLY A 18 6.62 -25.77 15.63
C GLY A 18 5.76 -25.22 16.78
N THR A 19 6.36 -24.51 17.74
CA THR A 19 5.64 -23.82 18.82
C THR A 19 5.94 -22.32 18.76
N PRO A 20 4.91 -21.44 18.76
CA PRO A 20 5.12 -20.01 18.82
C PRO A 20 5.91 -19.62 20.08
N ALA A 21 6.96 -18.81 19.91
CA ALA A 21 7.77 -18.28 21.00
C ALA A 21 7.69 -16.76 21.02
N LEU A 22 7.42 -16.18 22.19
CA LEU A 22 7.46 -14.74 22.41
C LEU A 22 8.85 -14.36 22.92
N LEU A 23 9.63 -13.67 22.07
CA LEU A 23 10.95 -13.18 22.44
C LEU A 23 10.84 -11.73 22.89
N ARG A 24 11.41 -11.41 24.05
CA ARG A 24 11.43 -10.05 24.62
C ARG A 24 12.78 -9.41 24.31
N LEU A 25 12.74 -8.30 23.57
CA LEU A 25 13.95 -7.49 23.35
C LEU A 25 14.30 -6.70 24.62
N GLU A 26 15.59 -6.46 24.84
CA GLU A 26 16.05 -5.54 25.87
C GLU A 26 15.85 -4.07 25.46
N GLU A 27 15.51 -3.25 26.41
CA GLU A 27 15.37 -1.79 26.23
C GLU A 27 16.75 -1.09 26.12
N PRO A 28 16.86 0.00 25.36
CA PRO A 28 15.81 0.65 24.59
C PRO A 28 15.64 0.07 23.17
N VAL A 29 14.41 -0.22 22.80
CA VAL A 29 14.06 -0.66 21.45
C VAL A 29 14.01 0.55 20.50
N LYS A 30 14.74 0.48 19.37
CA LYS A 30 14.68 1.48 18.31
C LYS A 30 13.54 1.13 17.33
N LEU A 31 12.68 2.10 17.08
CA LEU A 31 11.57 1.92 16.17
C LEU A 31 11.98 2.25 14.73
N TRP A 32 11.43 1.49 13.78
CA TRP A 32 11.59 1.75 12.36
C TRP A 32 10.69 2.90 11.91
N SER A 33 11.23 3.78 11.09
CA SER A 33 10.49 4.80 10.34
C SER A 33 11.17 5.08 9.00
N PRO A 34 10.52 5.78 8.05
CA PRO A 34 11.19 6.22 6.82
C PRO A 34 12.45 7.06 7.03
N GLU A 35 12.52 7.83 8.10
CA GLU A 35 13.69 8.66 8.46
C GLU A 35 14.79 7.85 9.14
N GLU A 36 14.40 6.85 9.95
CA GLU A 36 15.29 5.97 10.70
C GLU A 36 14.89 4.51 10.47
N PRO A 37 15.27 3.90 9.33
CA PRO A 37 14.85 2.54 8.96
C PRO A 37 15.64 1.48 9.73
N GLN A 38 15.44 1.44 11.04
CA GLN A 38 16.12 0.50 11.93
C GLN A 38 15.62 -0.92 11.72
N LEU A 39 16.50 -1.81 11.29
CA LEU A 39 16.27 -3.25 11.22
C LEU A 39 17.09 -3.97 12.29
N TYR A 40 16.55 -5.07 12.78
CA TYR A 40 17.22 -5.99 13.69
C TYR A 40 17.55 -7.26 12.95
N ASP A 41 18.83 -7.64 12.92
CA ASP A 41 19.25 -8.91 12.37
C ASP A 41 18.76 -10.06 13.26
N LEU A 42 18.29 -11.12 12.62
CA LEU A 42 17.78 -12.33 13.24
C LEU A 42 18.46 -13.54 12.60
N SER A 43 19.27 -14.27 13.39
CA SER A 43 19.81 -15.56 12.97
C SER A 43 19.08 -16.67 13.70
N LEU A 44 18.58 -17.67 12.94
CA LEU A 44 17.88 -18.83 13.47
C LEU A 44 18.71 -20.09 13.22
N ALA A 45 18.76 -20.97 14.21
CA ALA A 45 19.42 -22.25 14.12
C ALA A 45 18.53 -23.40 14.59
N LEU A 46 18.47 -24.47 13.79
CA LEU A 46 17.85 -25.75 14.14
C LEU A 46 18.82 -26.88 13.77
N GLY A 47 19.51 -27.43 14.78
CA GLY A 47 20.61 -28.36 14.52
C GLY A 47 21.74 -27.71 13.70
N GLU A 48 22.02 -28.26 12.52
CA GLU A 48 23.02 -27.70 11.59
C GLU A 48 22.43 -26.66 10.62
N ASP A 49 21.08 -26.58 10.52
CA ASP A 49 20.41 -25.61 9.64
C ASP A 49 20.51 -24.20 10.22
N ARG A 50 20.79 -23.23 9.34
CA ARG A 50 20.95 -21.82 9.66
C ARG A 50 20.13 -20.95 8.71
N VAL A 51 19.35 -20.02 9.25
CA VAL A 51 18.60 -19.02 8.49
C VAL A 51 18.93 -17.63 9.01
N GLU A 52 19.36 -16.78 8.12
CA GLU A 52 19.53 -15.35 8.39
C GLU A 52 18.31 -14.59 7.91
N SER A 53 17.80 -13.71 8.75
CA SER A 53 16.61 -12.91 8.51
C SER A 53 16.71 -11.56 9.22
N TYR A 54 15.67 -10.78 9.20
CA TYR A 54 15.56 -9.52 9.93
C TYR A 54 14.11 -9.24 10.31
N PHE A 55 13.93 -8.29 11.19
CA PHE A 55 12.63 -7.72 11.53
C PHE A 55 12.77 -6.25 11.92
N ALA A 56 11.66 -5.55 12.10
CA ALA A 56 11.65 -4.21 12.66
C ALA A 56 10.51 -4.04 13.66
N MET A 57 10.70 -3.12 14.59
CA MET A 57 9.70 -2.72 15.57
C MET A 57 9.04 -1.42 15.11
N ARG A 58 7.75 -1.46 14.86
CA ARG A 58 6.94 -0.30 14.45
C ARG A 58 5.46 -0.55 14.77
N SER A 59 4.65 0.50 14.77
CA SER A 59 3.19 0.40 14.84
C SER A 59 2.52 1.32 13.84
N PHE A 60 1.42 0.85 13.25
CA PHE A 60 0.52 1.65 12.42
C PHE A 60 -0.87 1.66 13.05
N SER A 61 -1.53 2.82 13.03
CA SER A 61 -2.89 2.97 13.56
C SER A 61 -3.63 4.11 12.86
N VAL A 62 -4.94 4.18 13.10
CA VAL A 62 -5.78 5.33 12.80
C VAL A 62 -6.30 5.88 14.11
N GLU A 63 -5.86 7.06 14.46
CA GLU A 63 -6.18 7.70 15.73
C GLU A 63 -6.64 9.15 15.53
N ALA A 64 -7.18 9.76 16.58
CA ALA A 64 -7.45 11.19 16.58
C ALA A 64 -6.19 11.96 16.97
N ASP A 65 -5.84 12.99 16.21
CA ASP A 65 -4.78 13.93 16.58
C ASP A 65 -5.24 14.86 17.72
N SER A 66 -4.40 15.81 18.13
CA SER A 66 -4.69 16.76 19.19
C SER A 66 -5.87 17.69 18.90
N GLU A 67 -6.32 17.79 17.65
CA GLU A 67 -7.48 18.55 17.21
C GLU A 67 -8.73 17.66 17.04
N GLY A 68 -8.62 16.37 17.36
CA GLY A 68 -9.71 15.39 17.23
C GLY A 68 -9.92 14.88 15.81
N LYS A 69 -9.01 15.16 14.87
CA LYS A 69 -9.08 14.70 13.49
C LYS A 69 -8.47 13.32 13.35
N LYS A 70 -9.16 12.42 12.67
CA LYS A 70 -8.65 11.08 12.37
C LYS A 70 -7.51 11.15 11.35
N ARG A 71 -6.36 10.58 11.70
CA ARG A 71 -5.15 10.54 10.87
C ARG A 71 -4.50 9.17 10.89
N LEU A 72 -3.64 8.91 9.92
CA LEU A 72 -2.70 7.80 9.96
C LEU A 72 -1.58 8.11 10.95
N PHE A 73 -1.22 7.12 11.77
CA PHE A 73 -0.17 7.20 12.77
C PHE A 73 0.92 6.18 12.48
N LEU A 74 2.15 6.57 12.72
CA LEU A 74 3.33 5.72 12.77
C LEU A 74 3.98 5.88 14.14
N ASN A 75 4.17 4.78 14.86
CA ASN A 75 4.81 4.78 16.19
C ASN A 75 4.14 5.77 17.18
N GLY A 76 2.81 5.82 17.18
CA GLY A 76 2.02 6.67 18.08
C GLY A 76 2.05 8.17 17.73
N LYS A 77 2.51 8.55 16.54
CA LYS A 77 2.54 9.95 16.08
C LYS A 77 1.82 10.09 14.75
N PRO A 78 1.07 11.20 14.52
CA PRO A 78 0.50 11.48 13.21
C PRO A 78 1.61 11.49 12.15
N TYR A 79 1.41 10.74 11.08
CA TYR A 79 2.39 10.61 10.01
C TYR A 79 1.72 10.71 8.64
N PHE A 80 2.12 11.71 7.87
CA PHE A 80 1.55 11.95 6.55
C PHE A 80 2.23 11.06 5.50
N HIS A 81 1.45 10.22 4.85
CA HIS A 81 1.91 9.37 3.75
C HIS A 81 1.87 10.19 2.46
N ASN A 82 3.03 10.64 2.00
CA ASN A 82 3.21 11.37 0.74
C ASN A 82 3.84 10.44 -0.30
N GLY A 83 3.06 9.92 -1.25
CA GLY A 83 3.52 8.84 -2.09
C GLY A 83 3.22 8.95 -3.57
N LEU A 84 3.72 7.96 -4.28
CA LEU A 84 3.51 7.72 -5.70
C LEU A 84 2.76 6.41 -5.92
N LEU A 85 1.93 6.37 -6.98
CA LEU A 85 1.38 5.14 -7.52
C LEU A 85 2.48 4.41 -8.30
N ASP A 86 2.85 3.22 -7.85
CA ASP A 86 3.90 2.40 -8.46
C ASP A 86 3.30 1.11 -9.06
N GLN A 87 3.23 1.03 -10.37
CA GLN A 87 2.69 -0.12 -11.09
C GLN A 87 3.75 -1.20 -11.38
N GLY A 88 5.03 -0.84 -11.37
CA GLY A 88 6.15 -1.79 -11.50
C GLY A 88 6.19 -2.54 -12.83
N TRP A 89 5.90 -1.87 -13.95
CA TRP A 89 6.02 -2.41 -15.29
C TRP A 89 7.32 -1.97 -15.96
N TRP A 90 7.94 -2.90 -16.68
CA TRP A 90 9.25 -2.71 -17.29
C TRP A 90 9.19 -2.90 -18.81
N PRO A 91 9.91 -2.09 -19.62
CA PRO A 91 9.83 -2.16 -21.08
C PRO A 91 10.26 -3.51 -21.66
N ASP A 92 11.25 -4.15 -21.06
CA ASP A 92 11.85 -5.40 -21.51
C ASP A 92 11.33 -6.64 -20.76
N GLY A 93 11.16 -6.53 -19.46
CA GLY A 93 10.72 -7.62 -18.57
C GLY A 93 9.24 -7.66 -18.28
N LEU A 94 8.45 -6.68 -18.74
CA LEU A 94 7.04 -6.49 -18.46
C LEU A 94 6.75 -6.49 -16.95
N TYR A 95 6.44 -7.64 -16.38
CA TYR A 95 6.12 -7.80 -14.96
C TYR A 95 7.35 -7.97 -14.07
N THR A 96 8.52 -8.22 -14.67
CA THR A 96 9.78 -8.51 -13.98
C THR A 96 10.80 -7.41 -14.23
N ALA A 97 11.38 -6.87 -13.17
CA ALA A 97 12.46 -5.90 -13.28
C ALA A 97 13.71 -6.50 -13.95
N PRO A 98 14.47 -5.73 -14.75
CA PRO A 98 15.66 -6.20 -15.44
C PRO A 98 16.82 -6.54 -14.49
N SER A 99 16.90 -5.89 -13.34
CA SER A 99 17.93 -6.14 -12.33
C SER A 99 17.48 -5.71 -10.93
N ASP A 100 18.26 -6.07 -9.92
CA ASP A 100 18.05 -5.64 -8.54
C ASP A 100 18.29 -4.14 -8.35
N GLU A 101 19.27 -3.59 -9.09
CA GLU A 101 19.56 -2.16 -9.10
C GLU A 101 18.38 -1.36 -9.66
N ALA A 102 17.67 -1.90 -10.67
CA ALA A 102 16.48 -1.26 -11.22
C ALA A 102 15.34 -1.20 -10.18
N LEU A 103 15.10 -2.28 -9.44
CA LEU A 103 14.13 -2.27 -8.33
C LEU A 103 14.46 -1.20 -7.29
N ARG A 104 15.74 -1.09 -6.93
CA ARG A 104 16.22 -0.13 -5.93
C ARG A 104 16.19 1.31 -6.44
N PHE A 105 16.49 1.53 -7.71
CA PHE A 105 16.57 2.86 -8.33
C PHE A 105 15.26 3.64 -8.19
N ASP A 106 14.11 3.02 -8.42
CA ASP A 106 12.80 3.69 -8.32
C ASP A 106 12.51 4.12 -6.87
N ILE A 107 12.85 3.26 -5.89
CA ILE A 107 12.66 3.57 -4.46
C ILE A 107 13.58 4.73 -4.04
N GLU A 108 14.87 4.67 -4.40
CA GLU A 108 15.86 5.72 -4.10
C GLU A 108 15.47 7.04 -4.73
N THR A 109 15.02 7.02 -5.99
CA THR A 109 14.58 8.20 -6.73
C THR A 109 13.35 8.82 -6.09
N ALA A 110 12.32 8.03 -5.77
CA ALA A 110 11.13 8.52 -5.11
C ALA A 110 11.48 9.17 -3.76
N LYS A 111 12.35 8.54 -2.97
CA LYS A 111 12.82 9.07 -1.68
C LYS A 111 13.61 10.38 -1.86
N ALA A 112 14.50 10.46 -2.84
CA ALA A 112 15.28 11.65 -3.15
C ALA A 112 14.39 12.82 -3.59
N MET A 113 13.23 12.53 -4.21
CA MET A 113 12.21 13.52 -4.56
C MET A 113 11.34 13.97 -3.37
N GLY A 114 11.52 13.38 -2.18
CA GLY A 114 10.80 13.74 -0.95
C GLY A 114 9.52 12.93 -0.71
N PHE A 115 9.31 11.85 -1.43
CA PHE A 115 8.25 10.89 -1.13
C PHE A 115 8.69 9.93 -0.02
N ASN A 116 7.75 9.50 0.81
CA ASN A 116 7.98 8.55 1.89
C ASN A 116 7.14 7.27 1.77
N MET A 117 6.35 7.15 0.68
CA MET A 117 5.45 6.04 0.45
C MET A 117 5.38 5.69 -1.04
N LEU A 118 5.26 4.40 -1.34
CA LEU A 118 4.88 3.87 -2.65
C LEU A 118 3.61 3.03 -2.48
N ARG A 119 2.59 3.28 -3.29
CA ARG A 119 1.46 2.37 -3.40
C ARG A 119 1.76 1.37 -4.52
N LYS A 120 2.03 0.11 -4.14
CA LYS A 120 2.23 -0.96 -5.10
C LYS A 120 0.87 -1.35 -5.68
N HIS A 121 0.60 -0.83 -6.88
CA HIS A 121 -0.71 -0.83 -7.50
C HIS A 121 -1.00 -2.15 -8.21
N VAL A 122 -1.97 -2.88 -7.71
CA VAL A 122 -2.53 -4.15 -8.24
C VAL A 122 -1.47 -5.19 -8.63
N LYS A 123 -0.35 -5.19 -7.93
CA LYS A 123 0.80 -6.06 -8.18
C LYS A 123 1.47 -6.50 -6.88
N VAL A 124 1.98 -7.73 -6.85
CA VAL A 124 2.91 -8.22 -5.83
C VAL A 124 4.31 -8.29 -6.44
N GLU A 125 5.29 -7.71 -5.75
CA GLU A 125 6.69 -7.74 -6.16
C GLU A 125 7.44 -8.92 -5.54
N PRO A 126 8.63 -9.28 -6.05
CA PRO A 126 9.54 -10.17 -5.35
C PRO A 126 9.91 -9.61 -3.96
N LEU A 127 10.12 -10.48 -2.97
CA LEU A 127 10.45 -10.08 -1.58
C LEU A 127 11.63 -9.10 -1.48
N ARG A 128 12.59 -9.16 -2.41
CA ARG A 128 13.72 -8.23 -2.43
C ARG A 128 13.34 -6.78 -2.67
N TRP A 129 12.21 -6.50 -3.36
CA TRP A 129 11.71 -5.13 -3.50
C TRP A 129 11.25 -4.57 -2.15
N TYR A 130 10.52 -5.38 -1.37
CA TYR A 130 10.11 -5.00 -0.01
C TYR A 130 11.30 -4.86 0.92
N TYR A 131 12.31 -5.74 0.78
CA TYR A 131 13.57 -5.62 1.51
C TYR A 131 14.28 -4.28 1.23
N HIS A 132 14.30 -3.81 -0.01
CA HIS A 132 14.81 -2.48 -0.33
C HIS A 132 13.97 -1.38 0.30
N CYS A 133 12.63 -1.48 0.30
CA CYS A 133 11.75 -0.54 1.00
C CYS A 133 12.02 -0.52 2.51
N ASP A 134 12.19 -1.71 3.12
CA ASP A 134 12.50 -1.85 4.54
C ASP A 134 13.84 -1.18 4.92
N ARG A 135 14.87 -1.41 4.12
CA ARG A 135 16.21 -0.86 4.34
C ARG A 135 16.34 0.62 4.04
N LEU A 136 15.67 1.08 3.00
CA LEU A 136 15.75 2.48 2.56
C LEU A 136 14.74 3.37 3.30
N GLY A 137 13.80 2.78 4.05
CA GLY A 137 12.77 3.54 4.74
C GLY A 137 11.72 4.10 3.77
N MET A 138 11.02 3.24 3.07
CA MET A 138 9.92 3.60 2.19
C MET A 138 8.66 2.86 2.63
N LEU A 139 7.61 3.58 3.03
CA LEU A 139 6.31 2.96 3.32
C LEU A 139 5.71 2.34 2.08
N VAL A 140 4.95 1.27 2.27
CA VAL A 140 4.24 0.59 1.19
C VAL A 140 2.75 0.49 1.52
N TRP A 141 1.90 0.89 0.57
CA TRP A 141 0.51 0.46 0.50
C TRP A 141 0.44 -0.68 -0.51
N GLN A 142 0.02 -1.85 -0.07
CA GLN A 142 0.05 -3.06 -0.88
C GLN A 142 -1.33 -3.41 -1.40
N ASP A 143 -1.52 -3.28 -2.70
CA ASP A 143 -2.74 -3.73 -3.37
C ASP A 143 -2.73 -5.23 -3.62
N MET A 144 -3.91 -5.84 -3.52
CA MET A 144 -4.16 -7.16 -4.10
C MET A 144 -4.33 -7.02 -5.62
N PRO A 145 -3.73 -7.89 -6.45
CA PRO A 145 -4.01 -7.92 -7.87
C PRO A 145 -5.51 -8.04 -8.17
N ASN A 146 -6.00 -7.23 -9.10
CA ASN A 146 -7.39 -7.30 -9.54
C ASN A 146 -7.69 -8.65 -10.23
N GLY A 147 -8.97 -8.98 -10.34
CA GLY A 147 -9.36 -10.19 -11.03
C GLY A 147 -10.87 -10.22 -11.29
N GLY A 148 -11.33 -11.28 -11.92
CA GLY A 148 -12.74 -11.48 -12.28
C GLY A 148 -12.95 -11.70 -13.77
N GLY A 149 -14.21 -11.69 -14.19
CA GLY A 149 -14.61 -11.79 -15.59
C GLY A 149 -14.72 -10.42 -16.27
N THR A 150 -15.58 -10.33 -17.27
CA THR A 150 -15.84 -9.06 -17.97
C THR A 150 -16.48 -8.04 -17.03
N TYR A 151 -15.86 -6.87 -16.92
CA TYR A 151 -16.36 -5.75 -16.14
C TYR A 151 -17.48 -4.99 -16.86
N ASN A 152 -18.39 -4.41 -16.08
CA ASN A 152 -19.38 -3.47 -16.61
C ASN A 152 -18.83 -2.04 -16.50
N PRO A 153 -18.45 -1.38 -17.62
CA PRO A 153 -17.87 -0.04 -17.57
C PRO A 153 -18.78 0.99 -16.89
N ALA A 154 -20.09 0.86 -17.05
CA ALA A 154 -21.04 1.79 -16.42
C ALA A 154 -21.01 1.67 -14.89
N VAL A 155 -20.86 0.45 -14.36
CA VAL A 155 -20.73 0.25 -12.90
C VAL A 155 -19.41 0.81 -12.39
N ILE A 156 -18.31 0.50 -13.08
CA ILE A 156 -16.97 0.97 -12.66
C ILE A 156 -16.90 2.50 -12.69
N SER A 157 -17.43 3.14 -13.73
CA SER A 157 -17.36 4.60 -13.88
C SER A 157 -18.42 5.38 -13.08
N ALA A 158 -19.45 4.71 -12.56
CA ALA A 158 -20.56 5.38 -11.87
C ALA A 158 -20.13 6.28 -10.70
N PRO A 159 -19.23 5.85 -9.80
CA PRO A 159 -18.80 6.71 -8.69
C PRO A 159 -18.10 7.98 -9.16
N LEU A 160 -17.28 7.89 -10.21
CA LEU A 160 -16.56 9.02 -10.79
C LEU A 160 -17.51 10.08 -11.39
N LEU A 161 -18.58 9.62 -12.07
CA LEU A 161 -19.48 10.51 -12.80
C LEU A 161 -20.65 11.02 -11.96
N THR A 162 -21.10 10.24 -11.00
CA THR A 162 -22.36 10.51 -10.28
C THR A 162 -22.22 10.49 -8.75
N GLY A 163 -21.08 10.06 -8.21
CA GLY A 163 -20.90 9.80 -6.79
C GLY A 163 -21.71 8.61 -6.25
N TRP A 164 -22.31 7.80 -7.15
CA TRP A 164 -23.12 6.65 -6.73
C TRP A 164 -22.26 5.42 -6.45
N HIS A 165 -22.48 4.79 -5.29
CA HIS A 165 -21.79 3.58 -4.85
C HIS A 165 -22.75 2.39 -4.81
N MET A 166 -22.35 1.29 -5.44
CA MET A 166 -23.09 0.03 -5.45
C MET A 166 -22.61 -0.88 -4.32
N LYS A 167 -23.54 -1.68 -3.77
CA LYS A 167 -23.19 -2.79 -2.88
C LYS A 167 -22.47 -3.88 -3.66
N ASP A 168 -21.31 -4.31 -3.16
CA ASP A 168 -20.37 -5.21 -3.83
C ASP A 168 -20.76 -6.69 -3.76
N ASN A 169 -21.86 -7.03 -3.07
CA ASN A 169 -22.51 -8.35 -3.17
C ASN A 169 -23.28 -8.55 -4.50
N LYS A 170 -23.33 -7.54 -5.37
CA LYS A 170 -23.89 -7.65 -6.72
C LYS A 170 -22.83 -8.21 -7.69
N TYR A 171 -22.38 -9.43 -7.45
CA TYR A 171 -21.25 -10.07 -8.14
C TYR A 171 -21.25 -9.92 -9.67
N GLY A 172 -22.43 -10.01 -10.30
CA GLY A 172 -22.53 -9.89 -11.75
C GLY A 172 -22.17 -8.50 -12.27
N ALA A 173 -22.38 -7.45 -11.48
CA ALA A 173 -22.06 -6.08 -11.84
C ALA A 173 -20.55 -5.81 -11.82
N PHE A 174 -19.83 -6.48 -10.91
CA PHE A 174 -18.39 -6.37 -10.71
C PHE A 174 -17.57 -7.46 -11.43
N GLY A 175 -18.16 -8.25 -12.32
CA GLY A 175 -17.45 -9.33 -13.02
C GLY A 175 -17.07 -10.51 -12.11
N ARG A 176 -17.77 -10.73 -10.99
CA ARG A 176 -17.47 -11.76 -9.98
C ARG A 176 -18.54 -12.83 -9.82
N ARG A 177 -19.29 -13.16 -10.89
CA ARG A 177 -20.32 -14.23 -10.85
C ARG A 177 -19.74 -15.59 -10.49
N ASP A 178 -18.53 -15.88 -10.97
CA ASP A 178 -17.86 -17.15 -10.71
C ASP A 178 -17.50 -17.29 -9.22
N GLU A 179 -18.12 -18.26 -8.56
CA GLU A 179 -17.87 -18.55 -7.15
C GLU A 179 -16.45 -19.09 -6.91
N ARG A 180 -15.98 -19.96 -7.81
CA ARG A 180 -14.62 -20.52 -7.71
C ARG A 180 -13.57 -19.42 -7.78
N GLY A 181 -13.75 -18.44 -8.66
CA GLY A 181 -12.89 -17.26 -8.77
C GLY A 181 -12.91 -16.38 -7.50
N ARG A 182 -14.08 -16.26 -6.82
CA ARG A 182 -14.13 -15.55 -5.52
C ARG A 182 -13.41 -16.31 -4.40
N ILE A 183 -13.57 -17.63 -4.35
CA ILE A 183 -12.85 -18.50 -3.38
C ILE A 183 -11.35 -18.43 -3.64
N GLN A 184 -10.93 -18.51 -4.90
CA GLN A 184 -9.53 -18.40 -5.29
C GLN A 184 -8.92 -17.06 -4.87
N PHE A 185 -9.61 -15.94 -5.15
CA PHE A 185 -9.18 -14.61 -4.75
C PHE A 185 -8.95 -14.51 -3.23
N LEU A 186 -9.89 -15.02 -2.41
CA LEU A 186 -9.75 -15.01 -0.96
C LEU A 186 -8.56 -15.85 -0.47
N ARG A 187 -8.28 -16.98 -1.15
CA ARG A 187 -7.10 -17.78 -0.85
C ARG A 187 -5.83 -17.01 -1.17
N GLU A 188 -5.71 -16.45 -2.38
CA GLU A 188 -4.55 -15.68 -2.82
C GLU A 188 -4.34 -14.39 -1.99
N LEU A 189 -5.43 -13.75 -1.54
CA LEU A 189 -5.36 -12.62 -0.61
C LEU A 189 -4.72 -13.04 0.71
N ARG A 190 -5.11 -14.19 1.27
CA ARG A 190 -4.51 -14.74 2.49
C ARG A 190 -3.04 -15.13 2.27
N GLU A 191 -2.73 -15.74 1.15
CA GLU A 191 -1.36 -16.12 0.77
C GLU A 191 -0.49 -14.86 0.66
N MET A 192 -0.93 -13.81 -0.02
CA MET A 192 -0.22 -12.53 -0.13
C MET A 192 0.06 -11.91 1.25
N VAL A 193 -0.96 -11.80 2.09
CA VAL A 193 -0.78 -11.21 3.44
C VAL A 193 0.16 -12.04 4.30
N THR A 194 0.09 -13.36 4.21
CA THR A 194 0.96 -14.28 4.96
C THR A 194 2.41 -14.17 4.49
N GLU A 195 2.64 -14.20 3.18
CA GLU A 195 3.98 -14.10 2.57
C GLU A 195 4.66 -12.77 2.90
N LEU A 196 3.90 -11.68 2.84
CA LEU A 196 4.41 -10.32 3.06
C LEU A 196 4.31 -9.85 4.52
N TYR A 197 3.86 -10.72 5.43
CA TYR A 197 3.65 -10.36 6.84
C TYR A 197 4.90 -9.75 7.50
N ASN A 198 6.06 -10.32 7.21
CA ASN A 198 7.34 -9.90 7.79
C ASN A 198 8.00 -8.71 7.07
N CYS A 199 7.32 -8.02 6.16
CA CYS A 199 7.82 -6.80 5.53
C CYS A 199 7.43 -5.57 6.35
N PRO A 200 8.32 -4.98 7.17
CA PRO A 200 7.99 -3.85 8.06
C PRO A 200 7.47 -2.62 7.33
N CYS A 201 7.92 -2.37 6.11
CA CYS A 201 7.54 -1.21 5.30
C CYS A 201 6.05 -1.16 4.94
N ILE A 202 5.36 -2.31 4.90
CA ILE A 202 3.94 -2.34 4.56
C ILE A 202 3.13 -1.69 5.69
N ALA A 203 2.46 -0.60 5.37
CA ALA A 203 1.63 0.17 6.30
C ALA A 203 0.14 -0.08 6.13
N MET A 204 -0.28 -0.47 4.91
CA MET A 204 -1.68 -0.60 4.55
C MET A 204 -1.90 -1.72 3.53
N TRP A 205 -2.95 -2.51 3.76
CA TRP A 205 -3.46 -3.50 2.81
C TRP A 205 -4.61 -2.93 2.02
N VAL A 206 -4.61 -3.15 0.70
CA VAL A 206 -5.64 -2.62 -0.22
C VAL A 206 -6.20 -3.77 -1.06
N PRO A 207 -7.29 -4.44 -0.62
CA PRO A 207 -7.83 -5.60 -1.34
C PRO A 207 -8.51 -5.25 -2.66
N PHE A 208 -9.02 -4.02 -2.84
CA PHE A 208 -9.69 -3.61 -4.07
C PHE A 208 -9.34 -2.18 -4.49
N ASN A 209 -9.17 -2.00 -5.80
CA ASN A 209 -8.97 -0.71 -6.44
C ASN A 209 -10.14 -0.40 -7.38
N GLU A 210 -10.74 0.78 -7.23
CA GLU A 210 -11.73 1.40 -8.15
C GLU A 210 -12.90 0.48 -8.56
N GLY A 211 -13.26 -0.47 -7.71
CA GLY A 211 -14.35 -1.41 -8.01
C GLY A 211 -14.02 -2.47 -9.06
N TRP A 212 -12.78 -2.51 -9.61
CA TRP A 212 -12.36 -3.52 -10.57
C TRP A 212 -12.36 -4.91 -9.96
N GLY A 213 -13.45 -5.66 -10.21
CA GLY A 213 -13.63 -6.98 -9.63
C GLY A 213 -13.85 -6.99 -8.12
N GLN A 214 -14.34 -5.91 -7.54
CA GLN A 214 -14.67 -5.82 -6.12
C GLN A 214 -15.83 -6.75 -5.75
N PHE A 215 -15.74 -7.39 -4.59
CA PHE A 215 -16.82 -8.20 -4.02
C PHE A 215 -16.56 -8.40 -2.51
N ASP A 216 -17.64 -8.44 -1.73
CA ASP A 216 -17.62 -8.76 -0.30
C ASP A 216 -16.42 -8.14 0.44
N ALA A 217 -16.17 -6.83 0.25
CA ALA A 217 -14.99 -6.13 0.78
C ALA A 217 -14.87 -6.26 2.31
N GLU A 218 -16.01 -6.32 3.01
CA GLU A 218 -16.03 -6.58 4.46
C GLU A 218 -15.43 -7.95 4.81
N ARG A 219 -15.78 -8.99 4.06
CA ARG A 219 -15.23 -10.34 4.24
C ARG A 219 -13.74 -10.39 3.88
N CYS A 220 -13.32 -9.67 2.84
CA CYS A 220 -11.91 -9.57 2.47
C CYS A 220 -11.10 -8.86 3.55
N ALA A 221 -11.61 -7.75 4.09
CA ALA A 221 -10.97 -7.05 5.20
C ALA A 221 -10.88 -7.91 6.47
N ALA A 222 -11.95 -8.65 6.81
CA ALA A 222 -11.93 -9.60 7.92
C ALA A 222 -10.87 -10.69 7.72
N ALA A 223 -10.73 -11.23 6.50
CA ALA A 223 -9.72 -12.24 6.17
C ALA A 223 -8.28 -11.72 6.33
N ILE A 224 -8.04 -10.44 6.05
CA ILE A 224 -6.75 -9.79 6.33
C ILE A 224 -6.53 -9.67 7.83
N LEU A 225 -7.52 -9.17 8.58
CA LEU A 225 -7.41 -8.97 10.04
C LEU A 225 -7.17 -10.28 10.82
N GLU A 226 -7.66 -11.42 10.33
CA GLU A 226 -7.39 -12.73 10.92
C GLU A 226 -5.89 -13.09 10.87
N ILE A 227 -5.14 -12.56 9.91
CA ILE A 227 -3.71 -12.81 9.73
C ILE A 227 -2.90 -11.65 10.30
N ASP A 228 -3.30 -10.41 10.00
CA ASP A 228 -2.56 -9.21 10.33
C ASP A 228 -3.46 -8.08 10.85
N ALA A 229 -3.49 -7.92 12.16
CA ALA A 229 -4.15 -6.81 12.84
C ALA A 229 -3.21 -5.63 13.15
N THR A 230 -1.96 -5.64 12.62
CA THR A 230 -0.94 -4.64 12.93
C THR A 230 -0.83 -3.52 11.90
N ARG A 231 -1.60 -3.62 10.81
CA ARG A 231 -1.62 -2.66 9.69
C ARG A 231 -3.03 -2.14 9.45
N THR A 232 -3.12 -1.01 8.77
CA THR A 232 -4.40 -0.44 8.35
C THR A 232 -4.92 -1.12 7.08
N ILE A 233 -6.23 -0.99 6.81
CA ILE A 233 -6.86 -1.58 5.62
C ILE A 233 -7.68 -0.51 4.92
N ASP A 234 -7.38 -0.27 3.64
CA ASP A 234 -8.22 0.47 2.70
C ASP A 234 -9.06 -0.53 1.89
N HIS A 235 -10.25 -0.85 2.38
CA HIS A 235 -11.08 -1.95 1.90
C HIS A 235 -11.56 -1.81 0.45
N ALA A 236 -11.66 -0.57 -0.07
CA ALA A 236 -12.15 -0.25 -1.40
C ALA A 236 -11.57 1.10 -1.83
N SER A 237 -10.37 1.08 -2.39
CA SER A 237 -9.66 2.29 -2.75
C SER A 237 -10.38 3.06 -3.86
N GLY A 238 -10.74 4.29 -3.55
CA GLY A 238 -11.39 5.25 -4.43
C GLY A 238 -12.89 5.10 -4.56
N TRP A 239 -13.37 3.98 -5.10
CA TRP A 239 -14.76 3.84 -5.51
C TRP A 239 -15.49 2.70 -4.80
N HIS A 240 -16.82 2.71 -4.86
CA HIS A 240 -17.69 1.69 -4.27
C HIS A 240 -17.41 1.42 -2.78
N ASP A 241 -17.12 2.49 -2.04
CA ASP A 241 -16.96 2.45 -0.58
C ASP A 241 -18.16 1.73 0.07
N GLN A 242 -17.89 0.69 0.85
CA GLN A 242 -18.92 -0.03 1.59
C GLN A 242 -19.18 0.57 2.98
N GLY A 243 -18.41 1.58 3.35
CA GLY A 243 -18.55 2.33 4.59
C GLY A 243 -18.12 1.58 5.83
N ILE A 244 -17.15 0.68 5.68
CA ILE A 244 -16.54 -0.12 6.74
C ILE A 244 -15.12 0.36 7.06
N GLY A 245 -14.55 -0.16 8.15
CA GLY A 245 -13.17 0.11 8.57
C GLY A 245 -12.92 1.55 9.02
N ASP A 246 -11.66 1.89 9.16
CA ASP A 246 -11.19 3.18 9.71
C ASP A 246 -10.80 4.18 8.62
N ILE A 247 -10.81 3.77 7.36
CA ILE A 247 -10.34 4.58 6.23
C ILE A 247 -11.47 4.83 5.23
N LYS A 248 -11.57 6.07 4.78
CA LYS A 248 -12.33 6.49 3.61
C LYS A 248 -11.38 6.97 2.55
N SER A 249 -11.26 6.20 1.49
CA SER A 249 -10.36 6.44 0.37
C SER A 249 -11.06 7.21 -0.76
N LEU A 250 -10.33 8.13 -1.40
CA LEU A 250 -10.82 8.98 -2.48
C LEU A 250 -9.84 8.96 -3.65
N HIS A 251 -10.39 8.91 -4.88
CA HIS A 251 -9.66 9.18 -6.13
C HIS A 251 -10.22 10.43 -6.77
N VAL A 252 -9.39 11.45 -6.99
CA VAL A 252 -9.80 12.72 -7.57
C VAL A 252 -8.83 13.15 -8.67
N TYR A 253 -9.33 13.20 -9.91
CA TYR A 253 -8.51 13.48 -11.09
C TYR A 253 -8.93 14.73 -11.84
N PHE A 254 -10.21 15.03 -11.90
CA PHE A 254 -10.78 16.06 -12.77
C PHE A 254 -11.17 17.33 -12.02
N ASP A 255 -11.61 17.18 -10.78
CA ASP A 255 -12.07 18.27 -9.93
C ASP A 255 -10.98 18.76 -8.98
N ASP A 256 -11.10 19.97 -8.50
CA ASP A 256 -10.26 20.49 -7.43
C ASP A 256 -10.60 19.81 -6.11
N TYR A 257 -9.63 19.16 -5.52
CA TYR A 257 -9.79 18.50 -4.24
C TYR A 257 -9.84 19.50 -3.09
N ARG A 258 -10.86 19.34 -2.22
CA ARG A 258 -10.96 20.01 -0.93
C ARG A 258 -11.29 18.98 0.14
N TYR A 259 -10.55 19.01 1.23
CA TYR A 259 -10.83 18.12 2.35
C TYR A 259 -12.24 18.31 2.88
N SER A 260 -12.90 17.21 3.14
CA SER A 260 -14.17 17.15 3.87
C SER A 260 -14.14 15.95 4.81
N PRO A 261 -14.46 16.11 6.10
CA PRO A 261 -14.45 15.00 7.04
C PRO A 261 -15.48 13.94 6.63
N ASP A 262 -15.15 12.69 6.92
CA ASP A 262 -16.10 11.60 6.68
C ASP A 262 -17.25 11.65 7.70
N LYS A 263 -18.48 11.46 7.23
CA LYS A 263 -19.70 11.46 8.09
C LYS A 263 -19.70 10.32 9.11
N LYS A 264 -18.94 9.25 8.86
CA LYS A 264 -18.76 8.12 9.78
C LYS A 264 -17.53 8.26 10.69
N GLY A 265 -16.81 9.39 10.60
CA GLY A 265 -15.63 9.67 11.44
C GLY A 265 -14.41 8.83 11.11
N ARG A 266 -14.29 8.33 9.86
CA ARG A 266 -13.10 7.62 9.38
C ARG A 266 -11.99 8.59 8.97
N CYS A 267 -10.75 8.12 8.94
CA CYS A 267 -9.64 8.84 8.35
C CYS A 267 -9.83 8.96 6.84
N VAL A 268 -9.83 10.20 6.33
CA VAL A 268 -9.95 10.45 4.88
C VAL A 268 -8.55 10.41 4.26
N VAL A 269 -8.37 9.57 3.25
CA VAL A 269 -7.14 9.50 2.46
C VAL A 269 -7.43 9.79 0.99
N LEU A 270 -6.61 10.63 0.37
CA LEU A 270 -6.62 10.86 -1.06
C LEU A 270 -5.63 9.86 -1.68
N SER A 271 -6.11 8.65 -1.96
CA SER A 271 -5.29 7.51 -2.36
C SER A 271 -4.81 7.60 -3.81
N GLU A 272 -5.53 8.34 -4.67
CA GLU A 272 -5.06 8.67 -6.00
C GLU A 272 -5.50 10.07 -6.43
N PHE A 273 -4.57 10.80 -7.08
CA PHE A 273 -4.83 12.14 -7.62
C PHE A 273 -3.79 12.49 -8.70
N GLY A 274 -4.03 13.56 -9.43
CA GLY A 274 -3.12 14.02 -10.47
C GLY A 274 -3.24 13.18 -11.74
N GLY A 275 -2.41 12.18 -11.92
CA GLY A 275 -2.38 11.39 -13.15
C GLY A 275 -1.97 12.25 -14.35
N TYR A 276 -1.00 13.15 -14.15
CA TYR A 276 -0.47 14.07 -15.13
C TYR A 276 0.56 13.40 -16.03
N ALA A 277 0.53 13.68 -17.31
CA ALA A 277 1.42 13.07 -18.29
C ALA A 277 2.16 14.13 -19.13
N TRP A 278 3.41 13.82 -19.40
CA TRP A 278 4.24 14.46 -20.39
C TRP A 278 5.05 13.38 -21.12
N ALA A 279 4.98 13.37 -22.45
CA ALA A 279 5.78 12.48 -23.28
C ALA A 279 7.20 13.06 -23.43
N ALA A 280 8.12 12.60 -22.59
CA ALA A 280 9.53 12.95 -22.76
C ALA A 280 10.10 12.23 -23.99
N GLU A 281 10.81 12.99 -24.86
CA GLU A 281 11.45 12.42 -26.05
C GLU A 281 12.41 11.30 -25.66
N ASP A 282 12.41 10.21 -26.41
CA ASP A 282 13.20 8.98 -26.20
C ASP A 282 12.92 8.22 -24.89
N HIS A 283 11.89 8.63 -24.12
CA HIS A 283 11.53 7.98 -22.85
C HIS A 283 10.08 7.46 -22.80
N VAL A 284 9.41 7.37 -23.93
CA VAL A 284 8.04 6.85 -24.04
C VAL A 284 7.95 5.77 -25.10
N SER A 285 7.21 4.70 -24.82
CA SER A 285 6.93 3.63 -25.77
C SER A 285 5.83 3.98 -26.77
N GLU A 286 4.99 4.97 -26.45
CA GLU A 286 3.86 5.40 -27.27
C GLU A 286 3.86 6.93 -27.46
N GLN A 287 3.50 7.38 -28.68
CA GLN A 287 3.41 8.81 -28.98
C GLN A 287 2.26 9.53 -28.23
N LYS A 288 1.29 8.77 -27.72
CA LYS A 288 0.14 9.29 -26.95
C LYS A 288 0.06 8.62 -25.58
N PRO A 289 0.88 9.04 -24.63
CA PRO A 289 0.85 8.47 -23.29
C PRO A 289 -0.52 8.68 -22.64
N PHE A 290 -0.91 7.74 -21.81
CA PHE A 290 -2.08 7.88 -20.96
C PHE A 290 -1.85 9.00 -19.93
N GLY A 291 -2.90 9.72 -19.55
CA GLY A 291 -2.90 10.72 -18.50
C GLY A 291 -4.19 11.52 -18.50
N TYR A 292 -4.69 11.85 -17.32
CA TYR A 292 -5.92 12.66 -17.15
C TYR A 292 -5.70 14.12 -17.56
N LYS A 293 -4.48 14.64 -17.35
CA LYS A 293 -4.04 15.93 -17.85
C LYS A 293 -2.70 15.78 -18.54
N LYS A 294 -2.58 16.36 -19.73
CA LYS A 294 -1.37 16.23 -20.57
C LYS A 294 -0.69 17.57 -20.74
N PHE A 295 0.63 17.55 -20.65
CA PHE A 295 1.49 18.72 -20.81
C PHE A 295 2.41 18.52 -22.01
N LYS A 296 2.83 19.61 -22.61
CA LYS A 296 3.71 19.59 -23.79
C LYS A 296 5.18 19.67 -23.44
N THR A 297 5.51 20.21 -22.27
CA THR A 297 6.88 20.41 -21.82
C THR A 297 7.05 20.02 -20.34
N ALA A 298 8.29 19.71 -19.94
CA ALA A 298 8.65 19.47 -18.55
C ALA A 298 8.30 20.64 -17.63
N ASP A 299 8.49 21.88 -18.10
CA ASP A 299 8.16 23.08 -17.34
C ASP A 299 6.66 23.26 -17.11
N GLU A 300 5.84 22.90 -18.09
CA GLU A 300 4.38 22.89 -17.92
C GLU A 300 3.95 21.83 -16.91
N LEU A 301 4.50 20.62 -17.00
CA LEU A 301 4.26 19.55 -16.03
C LEU A 301 4.66 19.98 -14.62
N ARG A 302 5.88 20.53 -14.46
CA ARG A 302 6.37 21.02 -13.17
C ARG A 302 5.44 22.07 -12.57
N ARG A 303 5.03 23.06 -13.35
CA ARG A 303 4.04 24.07 -12.91
C ARG A 303 2.71 23.45 -12.54
N GLY A 304 2.21 22.49 -13.34
CA GLY A 304 0.98 21.76 -13.06
C GLY A 304 1.03 21.04 -11.73
N ILE A 305 2.10 20.29 -11.44
CA ILE A 305 2.32 19.59 -10.17
C ILE A 305 2.42 20.59 -9.01
N THR A 306 3.17 21.69 -9.18
CA THR A 306 3.29 22.72 -8.14
C THR A 306 1.93 23.31 -7.77
N LEU A 307 1.12 23.66 -8.77
CA LEU A 307 -0.23 24.19 -8.54
C LEU A 307 -1.15 23.18 -7.86
N LEU A 308 -1.06 21.89 -8.21
CA LEU A 308 -1.82 20.83 -7.57
C LEU A 308 -1.45 20.71 -6.08
N TYR A 309 -0.16 20.66 -5.77
CA TYR A 309 0.29 20.55 -4.38
C TYR A 309 -0.02 21.82 -3.57
N ASP A 310 0.30 23.00 -4.07
CA ASP A 310 0.12 24.26 -3.34
C ASP A 310 -1.36 24.65 -3.21
N GLY A 311 -2.15 24.40 -4.26
CA GLY A 311 -3.56 24.79 -4.31
C GLY A 311 -4.52 23.79 -3.67
N GLN A 312 -4.17 22.50 -3.61
CA GLN A 312 -5.09 21.45 -3.22
C GLN A 312 -4.53 20.56 -2.10
N ILE A 313 -3.36 19.92 -2.31
CA ILE A 313 -2.87 18.88 -1.39
C ILE A 313 -2.40 19.48 -0.06
N ARG A 314 -1.56 20.50 -0.07
CA ARG A 314 -1.10 21.16 1.17
C ARG A 314 -2.22 21.79 1.99
N PRO A 315 -3.19 22.51 1.41
CA PRO A 315 -4.35 22.98 2.17
C PRO A 315 -5.18 21.85 2.75
N ALA A 316 -5.42 20.76 1.99
CA ALA A 316 -6.18 19.62 2.46
C ALA A 316 -5.48 18.91 3.64
N CYS A 317 -4.17 18.66 3.54
CA CYS A 317 -3.39 18.05 4.61
C CYS A 317 -3.41 18.86 5.92
N ARG A 318 -3.47 20.21 5.83
CA ARG A 318 -3.63 21.08 7.03
C ARG A 318 -5.03 21.03 7.61
N SER A 319 -6.03 20.76 6.78
CA SER A 319 -7.43 20.75 7.17
C SER A 319 -7.86 19.44 7.82
N GLY A 320 -7.23 18.33 7.47
CA GLY A 320 -7.59 17.04 8.06
C GLY A 320 -6.92 15.84 7.45
#